data_ecf7f4ffdbaf66c4ba0ec517e40af134
#
_entry.id   ecf7f4ffdbaf66c4ba0ec517e40af134
#
_cell.length_a   1.000
_cell.length_b   1.000
_cell.length_c   1.000
_cell.angle_alpha   90.00
_cell.angle_beta   90.00
_cell.angle_gamma   90.00
#
_symmetry.space_group_name_H-M   'P 1'
#
loop_
_entity.id
_entity.type
_entity.pdbx_description
1 polymer ?
#
loop_
_entity_poly.entity_id
_entity_poly.type
_entity_poly.pdbx_seq_one_letter_code
_entity_poly.pdbx_strand_id
1 'polypeptide(L)'
;MSVDSPQPVPSHPLPTARPEVPTPGTAAGAGRLLSRPVLAWASWDWGSAAFNAVMTTFVFTVYLTTDAFGGEDRASVVLGWGLATAGVLIAFLAPVTGQRSDNGGRRKLWLGVNSLLVAVLTGLCFFVFPRPEFLFLGVALIALANVFFEFAGVNYNAMLTQISTPRSIGRISGFGWAMGYVGGIVALVLVLVAFVEPIFTWFGSDTTDSLNIRLVAVFSALWFLAFAVPVMFAVPEVPRKAKSAQLGFFASYGLLFRRVKAIYRTSPHTIFFLLASAVFRDGLAAVFTFGGIIAAGTFGFTLSEVIVFAIAGNLIAAVGAVGGGFLDDRAGPKRVIVISLIGLLIAGSAVLILGPGTHEFLGFIWTGDTTFWVFGLMLTLFVGPAQASSRAYLARLAPAGQEGELFGLYATTGRAVSFLAPALFATSITIFGEQRYGIIGILVVLLAGLLVLLPVKPPAKVAPAVAPSY
;
A
#
# COMPACT_ATOMS: atom_id res chain seq x y z
N MET A 1 -60.33 -61.07 20.76
CA MET A 1 -59.95 -59.70 20.21
C MET A 1 -58.84 -59.18 21.09
N SER A 2 -57.58 -59.41 20.68
CA SER A 2 -56.36 -58.87 21.32
C SER A 2 -56.00 -57.62 20.61
N VAL A 3 -55.85 -56.52 21.36
CA VAL A 3 -55.44 -55.22 20.88
C VAL A 3 -53.95 -55.19 20.86
N ASP A 4 -53.34 -55.10 19.66
CA ASP A 4 -51.92 -54.94 19.45
C ASP A 4 -51.51 -53.52 19.88
N SER A 5 -50.54 -53.44 20.80
CA SER A 5 -49.91 -52.23 21.23
C SER A 5 -48.85 -51.81 20.18
N PRO A 6 -48.70 -50.53 19.75
CA PRO A 6 -47.69 -50.12 18.81
C PRO A 6 -46.30 -50.14 19.46
N GLN A 7 -45.35 -50.73 18.75
CA GLN A 7 -43.94 -50.76 19.14
C GLN A 7 -43.31 -49.36 19.06
N PRO A 8 -42.40 -49.00 19.97
CA PRO A 8 -41.69 -47.71 19.92
C PRO A 8 -40.73 -47.68 18.74
N VAL A 9 -40.78 -46.58 17.93
CA VAL A 9 -39.86 -46.28 16.85
C VAL A 9 -38.46 -46.06 17.43
N PRO A 10 -37.40 -46.70 16.89
CA PRO A 10 -36.04 -46.47 17.34
C PRO A 10 -35.62 -45.03 17.07
N SER A 11 -35.32 -44.31 18.14
CA SER A 11 -34.69 -42.97 18.05
C SER A 11 -33.30 -43.07 17.44
N HIS A 12 -33.16 -42.68 16.18
CA HIS A 12 -31.84 -42.44 15.60
C HIS A 12 -31.16 -41.29 16.37
N PRO A 13 -29.96 -41.46 16.90
CA PRO A 13 -29.22 -40.34 17.45
C PRO A 13 -28.90 -39.35 16.33
N LEU A 14 -29.32 -38.12 16.51
CA LEU A 14 -28.91 -37.00 15.67
C LEU A 14 -27.38 -36.95 15.61
N PRO A 15 -26.78 -36.77 14.42
CA PRO A 15 -25.34 -36.64 14.33
C PRO A 15 -24.91 -35.33 15.03
N THR A 16 -24.47 -35.44 16.27
CA THR A 16 -23.89 -34.37 17.09
C THR A 16 -22.42 -34.16 16.76
N ALA A 17 -22.06 -34.01 15.51
CA ALA A 17 -20.78 -33.46 15.13
C ALA A 17 -21.01 -32.45 14.02
N ARG A 18 -21.24 -31.19 14.40
CA ARG A 18 -20.88 -30.12 13.49
C ARG A 18 -19.39 -30.34 13.17
N PRO A 19 -19.00 -30.41 11.87
CA PRO A 19 -17.59 -30.47 11.53
C PRO A 19 -16.94 -29.25 12.22
N GLU A 20 -16.00 -29.48 13.12
CA GLU A 20 -15.10 -28.45 13.64
C GLU A 20 -14.47 -27.81 12.41
N VAL A 21 -14.87 -26.57 12.13
CA VAL A 21 -14.16 -25.73 11.18
C VAL A 21 -12.73 -25.66 11.74
N PRO A 22 -11.72 -26.19 11.03
CA PRO A 22 -10.36 -26.10 11.53
C PRO A 22 -10.06 -24.62 11.77
N THR A 23 -9.86 -24.24 13.00
CA THR A 23 -9.31 -22.94 13.36
C THR A 23 -8.04 -22.80 12.53
N PRO A 24 -7.86 -21.76 11.70
CA PRO A 24 -6.62 -21.57 10.97
C PRO A 24 -5.50 -21.68 11.98
N GLY A 25 -4.54 -22.58 11.76
CA GLY A 25 -3.46 -22.83 12.69
C GLY A 25 -2.80 -21.49 13.04
N THR A 26 -3.17 -20.97 14.21
CA THR A 26 -2.58 -19.76 14.73
C THR A 26 -1.11 -20.10 15.00
N ALA A 27 -0.22 -19.55 14.17
CA ALA A 27 1.22 -19.69 14.40
C ALA A 27 1.50 -19.33 15.87
N ALA A 28 2.33 -20.13 16.53
CA ALA A 28 2.73 -19.85 17.90
C ALA A 28 3.23 -18.39 17.98
N GLY A 29 2.52 -17.53 18.70
CA GLY A 29 2.78 -16.09 18.77
C GLY A 29 1.92 -15.20 17.84
N ALA A 30 0.91 -15.73 17.13
CA ALA A 30 0.00 -14.91 16.34
C ALA A 30 -0.60 -13.78 17.20
N GLY A 31 -0.54 -12.55 16.66
CA GLY A 31 -1.02 -11.36 17.34
C GLY A 31 -0.02 -10.63 18.25
N ARG A 32 1.18 -11.17 18.50
CA ARG A 32 2.26 -10.45 19.17
C ARG A 32 3.05 -9.62 18.16
N LEU A 33 3.22 -8.33 18.41
CA LEU A 33 3.87 -7.38 17.48
C LEU A 33 5.31 -7.80 17.11
N LEU A 34 6.08 -8.25 18.08
CA LEU A 34 7.49 -8.66 17.90
C LEU A 34 7.66 -10.20 17.76
N SER A 35 6.63 -10.89 17.26
CA SER A 35 6.77 -12.32 16.94
C SER A 35 7.56 -12.53 15.64
N ARG A 36 8.26 -13.66 15.52
CA ARG A 36 9.06 -13.99 14.32
C ARG A 36 8.26 -13.86 13.00
N PRO A 37 7.01 -14.35 12.90
CA PRO A 37 6.23 -14.16 11.68
C PRO A 37 5.91 -12.71 11.36
N VAL A 38 5.61 -11.89 12.38
CA VAL A 38 5.30 -10.46 12.19
C VAL A 38 6.53 -9.68 11.77
N LEU A 39 7.68 -9.91 12.43
CA LEU A 39 8.94 -9.25 12.06
C LEU A 39 9.38 -9.63 10.64
N ALA A 40 9.30 -10.90 10.28
CA ALA A 40 9.62 -11.36 8.94
C ALA A 40 8.65 -10.80 7.87
N TRP A 41 7.36 -10.71 8.19
CA TRP A 41 6.40 -10.08 7.31
C TRP A 41 6.69 -8.58 7.15
N ALA A 42 6.93 -7.85 8.23
CA ALA A 42 7.22 -6.42 8.19
C ALA A 42 8.58 -6.10 7.52
N SER A 43 9.55 -7.04 7.53
CA SER A 43 10.81 -6.88 6.80
C SER A 43 10.61 -6.78 5.29
N TRP A 44 9.54 -7.36 4.74
CA TRP A 44 9.20 -7.19 3.33
C TRP A 44 8.83 -5.73 3.00
N ASP A 45 8.03 -5.05 3.85
CA ASP A 45 7.73 -3.62 3.70
C ASP A 45 9.02 -2.78 3.80
N TRP A 46 9.90 -3.09 4.75
CA TRP A 46 11.21 -2.46 4.88
C TRP A 46 12.05 -2.58 3.58
N GLY A 47 12.14 -3.80 3.04
CA GLY A 47 12.91 -4.06 1.80
C GLY A 47 12.27 -3.43 0.57
N SER A 48 10.94 -3.48 0.47
CA SER A 48 10.17 -2.99 -0.65
C SER A 48 10.27 -1.48 -0.85
N ALA A 49 10.60 -0.76 0.22
CA ALA A 49 10.77 0.68 0.19
C ALA A 49 11.95 1.10 -0.72
N ALA A 50 13.00 0.28 -0.89
CA ALA A 50 14.07 0.56 -1.85
C ALA A 50 13.54 0.57 -3.30
N PHE A 51 12.63 -0.32 -3.66
CA PHE A 51 11.99 -0.26 -4.96
C PHE A 51 11.10 0.98 -5.10
N ASN A 52 10.23 1.24 -4.14
CA ASN A 52 9.30 2.36 -4.21
C ASN A 52 10.00 3.73 -4.14
N ALA A 53 10.83 3.96 -3.12
CA ALA A 53 11.44 5.26 -2.91
C ALA A 53 12.63 5.49 -3.86
N VAL A 54 13.53 4.52 -3.99
CA VAL A 54 14.77 4.71 -4.75
C VAL A 54 14.50 4.53 -6.25
N MET A 55 13.89 3.41 -6.67
CA MET A 55 13.77 3.11 -8.09
C MET A 55 12.63 3.87 -8.76
N THR A 56 11.44 3.94 -8.13
CA THR A 56 10.26 4.49 -8.80
C THR A 56 9.97 5.95 -8.46
N THR A 57 10.67 6.55 -7.48
CA THR A 57 10.35 7.92 -7.09
C THR A 57 11.54 8.88 -7.22
N PHE A 58 12.66 8.62 -6.55
CA PHE A 58 13.66 9.66 -6.33
C PHE A 58 14.95 9.52 -7.14
N VAL A 59 15.35 8.31 -7.56
CA VAL A 59 16.65 8.11 -8.19
C VAL A 59 16.54 7.59 -9.61
N PHE A 60 16.06 6.36 -9.83
CA PHE A 60 16.17 5.75 -11.15
C PHE A 60 15.17 6.34 -12.17
N THR A 61 13.95 6.66 -11.78
CA THR A 61 13.00 7.36 -12.68
C THR A 61 13.48 8.76 -13.03
N VAL A 62 14.10 9.48 -12.07
CA VAL A 62 14.74 10.78 -12.33
C VAL A 62 15.91 10.62 -13.30
N TYR A 63 16.74 9.60 -13.12
CA TYR A 63 17.83 9.29 -14.05
C TYR A 63 17.31 9.05 -15.49
N LEU A 64 16.21 8.28 -15.65
CA LEU A 64 15.61 8.03 -16.96
C LEU A 64 15.03 9.27 -17.64
N THR A 65 14.73 10.33 -16.88
CA THR A 65 14.17 11.57 -17.42
C THR A 65 15.21 12.67 -17.63
N THR A 66 16.50 12.37 -17.55
CA THR A 66 17.58 13.31 -17.88
C THR A 66 17.76 13.47 -19.40
N ASP A 67 18.39 14.55 -19.81
CA ASP A 67 18.71 14.84 -21.21
C ASP A 67 19.50 13.73 -21.92
N ALA A 68 20.27 12.93 -21.18
CA ALA A 68 21.04 11.81 -21.68
C ALA A 68 20.20 10.77 -22.45
N PHE A 69 18.91 10.72 -22.18
CA PHE A 69 17.96 9.79 -22.84
C PHE A 69 17.22 10.39 -24.04
N GLY A 70 17.71 11.51 -24.57
CA GLY A 70 17.18 12.13 -25.79
C GLY A 70 16.15 13.23 -25.54
N GLY A 71 16.28 13.91 -24.40
CA GLY A 71 15.52 15.06 -23.96
C GLY A 71 14.52 14.74 -22.86
N GLU A 72 14.45 15.60 -21.85
CA GLU A 72 13.62 15.43 -20.63
C GLU A 72 12.15 15.23 -20.94
N ASP A 73 11.58 16.03 -21.86
CA ASP A 73 10.15 15.96 -22.23
C ASP A 73 9.80 14.60 -22.85
N ARG A 74 10.62 14.15 -23.82
CA ARG A 74 10.43 12.86 -24.49
C ARG A 74 10.53 11.71 -23.49
N ALA A 75 11.55 11.73 -22.66
CA ALA A 75 11.78 10.68 -21.68
C ALA A 75 10.65 10.61 -20.64
N SER A 76 10.17 11.76 -20.17
CA SER A 76 9.04 11.86 -19.24
C SER A 76 7.74 11.32 -19.85
N VAL A 77 7.46 11.62 -21.13
CA VAL A 77 6.30 11.08 -21.85
C VAL A 77 6.38 9.57 -21.99
N VAL A 78 7.53 9.02 -22.40
CA VAL A 78 7.74 7.57 -22.54
C VAL A 78 7.59 6.85 -21.21
N LEU A 79 8.18 7.39 -20.13
CA LEU A 79 8.05 6.89 -18.78
C LEU A 79 6.58 6.90 -18.32
N GLY A 80 5.87 8.00 -18.55
CA GLY A 80 4.46 8.15 -18.20
C GLY A 80 3.59 7.08 -18.87
N TRP A 81 3.77 6.86 -20.18
CA TRP A 81 3.04 5.81 -20.92
C TRP A 81 3.43 4.39 -20.45
N GLY A 82 4.70 4.15 -20.13
CA GLY A 82 5.15 2.87 -19.58
C GLY A 82 4.47 2.55 -18.26
N LEU A 83 4.44 3.51 -17.32
CA LEU A 83 3.78 3.34 -16.03
C LEU A 83 2.25 3.26 -16.16
N ALA A 84 1.64 4.00 -17.09
CA ALA A 84 0.21 3.90 -17.38
C ALA A 84 -0.15 2.50 -17.90
N THR A 85 0.66 1.95 -18.82
CA THR A 85 0.48 0.58 -19.34
C THR A 85 0.61 -0.45 -18.22
N ALA A 86 1.61 -0.31 -17.32
CA ALA A 86 1.72 -1.14 -16.13
C ALA A 86 0.48 -1.04 -15.25
N GLY A 87 -0.05 0.16 -15.03
CA GLY A 87 -1.29 0.39 -14.27
C GLY A 87 -2.49 -0.37 -14.85
N VAL A 88 -2.66 -0.32 -16.17
CA VAL A 88 -3.70 -1.09 -16.88
C VAL A 88 -3.51 -2.59 -16.69
N LEU A 89 -2.29 -3.12 -16.86
CA LEU A 89 -2.00 -4.54 -16.64
C LEU A 89 -2.30 -4.95 -15.20
N ILE A 90 -1.92 -4.15 -14.21
CA ILE A 90 -2.22 -4.40 -12.80
C ILE A 90 -3.74 -4.44 -12.57
N ALA A 91 -4.48 -3.44 -13.08
CA ALA A 91 -5.92 -3.37 -12.92
C ALA A 91 -6.63 -4.62 -13.45
N PHE A 92 -6.16 -5.18 -14.55
CA PHE A 92 -6.74 -6.41 -15.10
C PHE A 92 -6.24 -7.68 -14.41
N LEU A 93 -4.95 -7.79 -14.08
CA LEU A 93 -4.37 -9.08 -13.66
C LEU A 93 -4.36 -9.29 -12.14
N ALA A 94 -4.34 -8.22 -11.32
CA ALA A 94 -4.22 -8.34 -9.86
C ALA A 94 -5.32 -9.19 -9.20
N PRO A 95 -6.63 -9.07 -9.56
CA PRO A 95 -7.66 -9.90 -8.94
C PRO A 95 -7.51 -11.39 -9.26
N VAL A 96 -7.09 -11.71 -10.50
CA VAL A 96 -6.90 -13.10 -10.94
C VAL A 96 -5.68 -13.73 -10.28
N THR A 97 -4.59 -12.96 -10.10
CA THR A 97 -3.41 -13.46 -9.38
C THR A 97 -3.71 -13.73 -7.92
N GLY A 98 -4.45 -12.84 -7.25
CA GLY A 98 -4.93 -13.02 -5.88
C GLY A 98 -5.82 -14.26 -5.74
N GLN A 99 -6.80 -14.43 -6.61
CA GLN A 99 -7.67 -15.61 -6.64
C GLN A 99 -6.90 -16.92 -6.84
N ARG A 100 -5.91 -16.93 -7.74
CA ARG A 100 -5.08 -18.12 -8.00
C ARG A 100 -4.21 -18.49 -6.81
N SER A 101 -3.65 -17.49 -6.13
CA SER A 101 -2.84 -17.71 -4.91
C SER A 101 -3.68 -18.29 -3.77
N ASP A 102 -4.91 -17.80 -3.58
CA ASP A 102 -5.85 -18.30 -2.57
C ASP A 102 -6.31 -19.74 -2.85
N ASN A 103 -6.63 -20.03 -4.11
CA ASN A 103 -7.09 -21.36 -4.51
C ASN A 103 -5.95 -22.40 -4.45
N GLY A 104 -4.74 -21.99 -4.80
CA GLY A 104 -3.56 -22.85 -4.82
C GLY A 104 -2.95 -23.13 -3.45
N GLY A 105 -3.30 -22.36 -2.41
CA GLY A 105 -2.69 -22.45 -1.07
C GLY A 105 -1.17 -22.21 -1.11
N ARG A 106 -0.69 -21.30 -1.99
CA ARG A 106 0.74 -21.06 -2.23
C ARG A 106 1.07 -19.57 -2.21
N ARG A 107 0.54 -18.83 -1.23
CA ARG A 107 0.75 -17.38 -1.13
C ARG A 107 2.23 -17.01 -1.01
N LYS A 108 2.99 -17.77 -0.20
CA LYS A 108 4.45 -17.55 -0.08
C LYS A 108 5.16 -17.74 -1.40
N LEU A 109 4.85 -18.82 -2.12
CA LEU A 109 5.46 -19.06 -3.43
C LEU A 109 5.20 -17.90 -4.39
N TRP A 110 3.95 -17.43 -4.49
CA TRP A 110 3.60 -16.30 -5.34
C TRP A 110 4.28 -15.00 -4.89
N LEU A 111 4.32 -14.72 -3.57
CA LEU A 111 5.07 -13.61 -3.02
C LEU A 111 6.56 -13.71 -3.38
N GLY A 112 7.18 -14.87 -3.16
CA GLY A 112 8.60 -15.08 -3.43
C GLY A 112 8.97 -14.96 -4.91
N VAL A 113 8.18 -15.59 -5.81
CA VAL A 113 8.40 -15.52 -7.27
C VAL A 113 8.27 -14.07 -7.76
N ASN A 114 7.21 -13.38 -7.35
CA ASN A 114 7.02 -11.98 -7.77
C ASN A 114 8.10 -11.06 -7.19
N SER A 115 8.50 -11.24 -5.91
CA SER A 115 9.60 -10.46 -5.32
C SER A 115 10.94 -10.73 -6.01
N LEU A 116 11.20 -11.98 -6.39
CA LEU A 116 12.38 -12.33 -7.18
C LEU A 116 12.37 -11.66 -8.56
N LEU A 117 11.22 -11.69 -9.25
CA LEU A 117 11.07 -11.02 -10.55
C LEU A 117 11.30 -9.51 -10.43
N VAL A 118 10.75 -8.86 -9.39
CA VAL A 118 11.04 -7.44 -9.11
C VAL A 118 12.54 -7.23 -8.93
N ALA A 119 13.20 -8.03 -8.09
CA ALA A 119 14.64 -7.88 -7.83
C ALA A 119 15.47 -8.10 -9.12
N VAL A 120 15.15 -9.12 -9.92
CA VAL A 120 15.84 -9.38 -11.19
C VAL A 120 15.66 -8.21 -12.17
N LEU A 121 14.42 -7.76 -12.38
CA LEU A 121 14.14 -6.64 -13.29
C LEU A 121 14.78 -5.34 -12.81
N THR A 122 14.77 -5.08 -11.50
CA THR A 122 15.47 -3.95 -10.88
C THR A 122 16.98 -4.07 -11.09
N GLY A 123 17.58 -5.24 -10.86
CA GLY A 123 19.00 -5.48 -11.09
C GLY A 123 19.41 -5.32 -12.55
N LEU A 124 18.54 -5.72 -13.50
CA LEU A 124 18.77 -5.53 -14.94
C LEU A 124 18.80 -4.04 -15.34
N CYS A 125 18.24 -3.14 -14.55
CA CYS A 125 18.38 -1.71 -14.77
C CYS A 125 19.85 -1.24 -14.72
N PHE A 126 20.78 -2.04 -14.18
CA PHE A 126 22.23 -1.81 -14.27
C PHE A 126 22.73 -1.69 -15.72
N PHE A 127 22.09 -2.37 -16.67
CA PHE A 127 22.47 -2.33 -18.09
C PHE A 127 21.83 -1.16 -18.85
N VAL A 128 21.12 -0.28 -18.19
CA VAL A 128 20.53 0.93 -18.79
C VAL A 128 21.56 2.04 -18.77
N PHE A 129 22.30 2.21 -19.87
CA PHE A 129 23.30 3.27 -20.02
C PHE A 129 22.63 4.62 -20.32
N PRO A 130 23.29 5.77 -19.99
CA PRO A 130 22.77 7.11 -20.24
C PRO A 130 22.82 7.48 -21.73
N ARG A 131 22.02 6.80 -22.55
CA ARG A 131 21.93 6.98 -24.01
C ARG A 131 20.49 6.80 -24.46
N PRO A 132 20.05 7.50 -25.54
CA PRO A 132 18.66 7.47 -26.01
C PRO A 132 18.12 6.08 -26.35
N GLU A 133 18.98 5.16 -26.85
CA GLU A 133 18.58 3.79 -27.20
C GLU A 133 18.15 2.94 -25.99
N PHE A 134 18.62 3.28 -24.78
CA PHE A 134 18.27 2.55 -23.55
C PHE A 134 17.00 3.04 -22.86
N LEU A 135 16.39 4.15 -23.29
CA LEU A 135 15.20 4.71 -22.68
C LEU A 135 14.06 3.68 -22.59
N PHE A 136 13.71 3.06 -23.72
CA PHE A 136 12.63 2.07 -23.76
C PHE A 136 12.92 0.85 -22.92
N LEU A 137 14.17 0.38 -22.87
CA LEU A 137 14.59 -0.72 -22.01
C LEU A 137 14.39 -0.35 -20.53
N GLY A 138 14.89 0.81 -20.11
CA GLY A 138 14.75 1.28 -18.72
C GLY A 138 13.29 1.41 -18.29
N VAL A 139 12.47 2.04 -19.13
CA VAL A 139 11.03 2.19 -18.88
C VAL A 139 10.33 0.83 -18.83
N ALA A 140 10.62 -0.09 -19.74
CA ALA A 140 10.03 -1.42 -19.77
C ALA A 140 10.39 -2.24 -18.52
N LEU A 141 11.64 -2.17 -18.06
CA LEU A 141 12.10 -2.87 -16.86
C LEU A 141 11.39 -2.34 -15.61
N ILE A 142 11.32 -1.02 -15.43
CA ILE A 142 10.61 -0.41 -14.28
C ILE A 142 9.11 -0.67 -14.33
N ALA A 143 8.48 -0.51 -15.49
CA ALA A 143 7.06 -0.77 -15.67
C ALA A 143 6.69 -2.23 -15.34
N LEU A 144 7.47 -3.17 -15.85
CA LEU A 144 7.25 -4.60 -15.60
C LEU A 144 7.55 -4.97 -14.13
N ALA A 145 8.61 -4.40 -13.54
CA ALA A 145 8.91 -4.58 -12.12
C ALA A 145 7.75 -4.06 -11.24
N ASN A 146 7.14 -2.92 -11.60
CA ASN A 146 5.98 -2.38 -10.90
C ASN A 146 4.75 -3.32 -10.97
N VAL A 147 4.53 -3.98 -12.11
CA VAL A 147 3.46 -5.00 -12.23
C VAL A 147 3.68 -6.17 -11.26
N PHE A 148 4.88 -6.74 -11.22
CA PHE A 148 5.18 -7.85 -10.30
C PHE A 148 5.22 -7.39 -8.85
N PHE A 149 5.64 -6.16 -8.59
CA PHE A 149 5.60 -5.57 -7.26
C PHE A 149 4.16 -5.51 -6.69
N GLU A 150 3.21 -5.08 -7.49
CA GLU A 150 1.79 -5.07 -7.09
C GLU A 150 1.25 -6.49 -6.89
N PHE A 151 1.65 -7.46 -7.70
CA PHE A 151 1.24 -8.86 -7.49
C PHE A 151 1.85 -9.45 -6.22
N ALA A 152 3.10 -9.08 -5.88
CA ALA A 152 3.70 -9.41 -4.60
C ALA A 152 2.90 -8.76 -3.46
N GLY A 153 2.56 -7.48 -3.58
CA GLY A 153 1.78 -6.71 -2.61
C GLY A 153 0.40 -7.31 -2.31
N VAL A 154 -0.30 -7.85 -3.33
CA VAL A 154 -1.57 -8.56 -3.14
C VAL A 154 -1.39 -9.75 -2.19
N ASN A 155 -0.37 -10.58 -2.43
CA ASN A 155 -0.08 -11.76 -1.59
C ASN A 155 0.43 -11.35 -0.20
N TYR A 156 1.31 -10.36 -0.13
CA TYR A 156 1.84 -9.79 1.10
C TYR A 156 0.71 -9.28 2.03
N ASN A 157 -0.19 -8.47 1.49
CA ASN A 157 -1.33 -7.93 2.25
C ASN A 157 -2.29 -9.03 2.70
N ALA A 158 -2.53 -10.05 1.87
CA ALA A 158 -3.37 -11.19 2.23
C ALA A 158 -2.80 -12.02 3.39
N MET A 159 -1.47 -12.04 3.57
CA MET A 159 -0.82 -12.73 4.70
C MET A 159 -1.07 -12.05 6.05
N LEU A 160 -1.50 -10.79 6.09
CA LEU A 160 -1.80 -10.09 7.33
C LEU A 160 -2.78 -10.86 8.23
N THR A 161 -3.76 -11.53 7.64
CA THR A 161 -4.75 -12.36 8.37
C THR A 161 -4.15 -13.63 8.99
N GLN A 162 -3.03 -14.12 8.47
CA GLN A 162 -2.37 -15.35 8.96
C GLN A 162 -1.51 -15.11 10.20
N ILE A 163 -1.00 -13.88 10.36
CA ILE A 163 -0.06 -13.48 11.42
C ILE A 163 -0.71 -12.62 12.50
N SER A 164 -1.98 -12.25 12.32
CA SER A 164 -2.73 -11.37 13.22
C SER A 164 -3.98 -12.05 13.76
N THR A 165 -4.55 -11.44 14.77
CA THR A 165 -5.87 -11.76 15.31
C THR A 165 -6.80 -10.58 15.07
N PRO A 166 -8.13 -10.73 15.16
CA PRO A 166 -9.07 -9.60 15.04
C PRO A 166 -8.77 -8.43 15.98
N ARG A 167 -8.08 -8.69 17.12
CA ARG A 167 -7.68 -7.70 18.11
C ARG A 167 -6.30 -7.07 17.89
N SER A 168 -5.50 -7.58 16.97
CA SER A 168 -4.13 -7.14 16.74
C SER A 168 -3.82 -6.74 15.30
N ILE A 169 -4.79 -6.90 14.40
CA ILE A 169 -4.58 -6.70 12.97
C ILE A 169 -4.26 -5.22 12.65
N GLY A 170 -4.83 -4.26 13.39
CA GLY A 170 -4.55 -2.84 13.23
C GLY A 170 -3.11 -2.50 13.56
N ARG A 171 -2.64 -2.87 14.76
CA ARG A 171 -1.25 -2.59 15.19
C ARG A 171 -0.20 -3.30 14.33
N ILE A 172 -0.48 -4.53 13.85
CA ILE A 172 0.45 -5.24 12.96
C ILE A 172 0.47 -4.57 11.58
N SER A 173 -0.68 -4.15 11.05
CA SER A 173 -0.73 -3.36 9.82
C SER A 173 0.02 -2.04 9.94
N GLY A 174 -0.18 -1.31 11.06
CA GLY A 174 0.52 -0.06 11.34
C GLY A 174 2.03 -0.24 11.45
N PHE A 175 2.47 -1.30 12.11
CA PHE A 175 3.89 -1.66 12.21
C PHE A 175 4.52 -1.95 10.84
N GLY A 176 3.84 -2.69 9.95
CA GLY A 176 4.32 -2.92 8.59
C GLY A 176 4.51 -1.61 7.81
N TRP A 177 3.52 -0.72 7.83
CA TRP A 177 3.64 0.59 7.19
C TRP A 177 4.78 1.43 7.77
N ALA A 178 4.94 1.44 9.09
CA ALA A 178 6.06 2.15 9.74
C ALA A 178 7.42 1.59 9.31
N MET A 179 7.55 0.27 9.22
CA MET A 179 8.77 -0.38 8.70
C MET A 179 9.06 0.03 7.26
N GLY A 180 8.02 0.17 6.41
CA GLY A 180 8.16 0.68 5.05
C GLY A 180 8.69 2.12 5.01
N TYR A 181 8.11 3.03 5.80
CA TYR A 181 8.56 4.42 5.86
C TYR A 181 10.01 4.53 6.34
N VAL A 182 10.36 3.87 7.45
CA VAL A 182 11.73 3.92 7.99
C VAL A 182 12.72 3.23 7.05
N GLY A 183 12.34 2.08 6.47
CA GLY A 183 13.16 1.36 5.49
C GLY A 183 13.46 2.22 4.25
N GLY A 184 12.49 3.02 3.80
CA GLY A 184 12.66 3.96 2.69
C GLY A 184 13.67 5.06 3.02
N ILE A 185 13.59 5.66 4.21
CA ILE A 185 14.56 6.66 4.67
C ILE A 185 15.95 6.06 4.71
N VAL A 186 16.13 4.89 5.32
CA VAL A 186 17.43 4.24 5.44
C VAL A 186 18.01 3.90 4.07
N ALA A 187 17.19 3.35 3.16
CA ALA A 187 17.62 3.02 1.80
C ALA A 187 18.06 4.28 1.03
N LEU A 188 17.29 5.38 1.11
CA LEU A 188 17.62 6.65 0.44
C LEU A 188 18.90 7.28 1.01
N VAL A 189 19.07 7.29 2.34
CA VAL A 189 20.29 7.82 2.97
C VAL A 189 21.51 7.00 2.55
N LEU A 190 21.40 5.66 2.55
CA LEU A 190 22.52 4.81 2.09
C LEU A 190 22.85 5.05 0.62
N VAL A 191 21.85 5.19 -0.23
CA VAL A 191 22.05 5.50 -1.66
C VAL A 191 22.72 6.87 -1.83
N LEU A 192 22.26 7.88 -1.08
CA LEU A 192 22.83 9.22 -1.13
C LEU A 192 24.31 9.20 -0.76
N VAL A 193 24.65 8.66 0.41
CA VAL A 193 26.03 8.73 0.96
C VAL A 193 26.99 7.74 0.33
N ALA A 194 26.51 6.71 -0.35
CA ALA A 194 27.39 5.72 -0.98
C ALA A 194 27.54 5.92 -2.48
N PHE A 195 26.53 6.43 -3.19
CA PHE A 195 26.51 6.45 -4.66
C PHE A 195 26.32 7.85 -5.24
N VAL A 196 25.43 8.68 -4.68
CA VAL A 196 25.06 9.98 -5.28
C VAL A 196 26.01 11.08 -4.83
N GLU A 197 26.18 11.24 -3.51
CA GLU A 197 27.13 12.17 -2.88
C GLU A 197 28.03 11.38 -1.90
N PRO A 198 28.97 10.60 -2.41
CA PRO A 198 29.72 9.66 -1.60
C PRO A 198 30.62 10.39 -0.58
N ILE A 199 30.52 9.98 0.69
CA ILE A 199 31.35 10.52 1.79
C ILE A 199 32.80 10.11 1.59
N PHE A 200 33.05 8.98 0.95
CA PHE A 200 34.41 8.48 0.58
C PHE A 200 34.35 7.89 -0.83
N THR A 201 35.44 8.06 -1.58
CA THR A 201 35.55 7.54 -2.95
C THR A 201 35.80 6.03 -2.95
N TRP A 202 34.98 5.34 -3.74
CA TRP A 202 35.08 3.90 -4.00
C TRP A 202 34.60 3.61 -5.43
N PHE A 203 34.76 2.40 -5.94
CA PHE A 203 34.36 2.08 -7.32
C PHE A 203 32.87 2.37 -7.62
N GLY A 204 31.99 2.29 -6.63
CA GLY A 204 30.55 2.58 -6.76
C GLY A 204 30.23 4.08 -6.81
N SER A 205 31.20 4.97 -6.62
CA SER A 205 31.07 6.43 -6.77
C SER A 205 31.52 6.93 -8.14
N ASP A 206 31.98 6.05 -9.03
CA ASP A 206 32.38 6.41 -10.39
C ASP A 206 31.15 6.86 -11.20
N THR A 207 31.25 8.06 -11.77
CA THR A 207 30.18 8.66 -12.57
C THR A 207 30.29 8.36 -14.07
N THR A 208 31.32 7.64 -14.49
CA THR A 208 31.52 7.25 -15.90
C THR A 208 30.32 6.43 -16.37
N ASP A 209 29.69 6.83 -17.48
CA ASP A 209 28.44 6.24 -17.96
C ASP A 209 27.36 6.09 -16.88
N SER A 210 27.31 6.99 -15.90
CA SER A 210 26.42 6.95 -14.72
C SER A 210 26.52 5.64 -13.92
N LEU A 211 27.72 5.07 -13.80
CA LEU A 211 27.94 3.80 -13.10
C LEU A 211 27.40 3.83 -11.67
N ASN A 212 27.60 4.94 -10.95
CA ASN A 212 27.09 5.16 -9.61
C ASN A 212 25.54 4.95 -9.55
N ILE A 213 24.77 5.56 -10.45
CA ILE A 213 23.30 5.42 -10.50
C ILE A 213 22.91 4.01 -10.95
N ARG A 214 23.62 3.40 -11.87
CA ARG A 214 23.37 2.03 -12.33
C ARG A 214 23.64 1.02 -11.21
N LEU A 215 24.61 1.24 -10.35
CA LEU A 215 24.85 0.43 -9.16
C LEU A 215 23.78 0.59 -8.09
N VAL A 216 23.08 1.73 -8.02
CA VAL A 216 21.91 1.90 -7.15
C VAL A 216 20.81 0.87 -7.50
N ALA A 217 20.64 0.52 -8.78
CA ALA A 217 19.69 -0.50 -9.17
C ALA A 217 20.07 -1.89 -8.61
N VAL A 218 21.36 -2.24 -8.65
CA VAL A 218 21.87 -3.50 -8.05
C VAL A 218 21.71 -3.48 -6.53
N PHE A 219 22.06 -2.37 -5.87
CA PHE A 219 21.86 -2.19 -4.44
C PHE A 219 20.38 -2.39 -4.06
N SER A 220 19.46 -1.73 -4.77
CA SER A 220 18.02 -1.80 -4.50
C SER A 220 17.47 -3.22 -4.70
N ALA A 221 17.94 -3.93 -5.72
CA ALA A 221 17.57 -5.32 -5.97
C ALA A 221 18.02 -6.26 -4.85
N LEU A 222 19.28 -6.15 -4.42
CA LEU A 222 19.84 -6.95 -3.33
C LEU A 222 19.19 -6.60 -1.99
N TRP A 223 18.99 -5.32 -1.72
CA TRP A 223 18.27 -4.85 -0.52
C TRP A 223 16.86 -5.45 -0.44
N PHE A 224 16.08 -5.29 -1.50
CA PHE A 224 14.74 -5.83 -1.53
C PHE A 224 14.73 -7.35 -1.32
N LEU A 225 15.59 -8.06 -2.03
CA LEU A 225 15.66 -9.53 -1.92
C LEU A 225 16.07 -9.97 -0.51
N ALA A 226 17.07 -9.34 0.10
CA ALA A 226 17.54 -9.66 1.44
C ALA A 226 16.43 -9.56 2.49
N PHE A 227 15.60 -8.51 2.43
CA PHE A 227 14.51 -8.29 3.36
C PHE A 227 13.20 -9.02 2.98
N ALA A 228 13.05 -9.48 1.73
CA ALA A 228 11.93 -10.31 1.30
C ALA A 228 12.10 -11.79 1.69
N VAL A 229 13.34 -12.29 1.79
CA VAL A 229 13.65 -13.70 2.11
C VAL A 229 13.10 -14.18 3.46
N PRO A 230 13.14 -13.41 4.57
CA PRO A 230 12.65 -13.87 5.88
C PRO A 230 11.19 -14.32 5.88
N VAL A 231 10.34 -13.72 5.03
CA VAL A 231 8.92 -14.09 4.93
C VAL A 231 8.76 -15.54 4.49
N MET A 232 9.63 -16.03 3.62
CA MET A 232 9.56 -17.39 3.07
C MET A 232 9.71 -18.45 4.15
N PHE A 233 10.47 -18.16 5.22
CA PHE A 233 10.78 -19.13 6.27
C PHE A 233 9.91 -18.96 7.53
N ALA A 234 9.51 -17.72 7.87
CA ALA A 234 8.89 -17.43 9.16
C ALA A 234 7.35 -17.34 9.13
N VAL A 235 6.75 -17.04 7.97
CA VAL A 235 5.29 -16.96 7.85
C VAL A 235 4.74 -18.34 7.45
N PRO A 236 3.68 -18.85 8.10
CA PRO A 236 3.08 -20.13 7.73
C PRO A 236 2.39 -20.04 6.35
N GLU A 237 2.36 -21.16 5.61
CA GLU A 237 1.60 -21.23 4.36
C GLU A 237 0.12 -21.51 4.64
N VAL A 238 -0.75 -21.08 3.72
CA VAL A 238 -2.19 -21.36 3.81
C VAL A 238 -2.46 -22.79 3.31
N PRO A 239 -3.33 -23.56 3.99
CA PRO A 239 -3.71 -24.87 3.51
C PRO A 239 -4.36 -24.82 2.12
N ARG A 240 -3.95 -25.75 1.24
CA ARG A 240 -4.54 -25.87 -0.10
C ARG A 240 -6.03 -26.28 0.02
N LYS A 241 -6.90 -25.60 -0.69
CA LYS A 241 -8.31 -25.99 -0.78
C LYS A 241 -8.45 -27.30 -1.53
N ALA A 242 -9.07 -28.30 -0.90
CA ALA A 242 -9.15 -29.71 -1.36
C ALA A 242 -9.98 -29.90 -2.62
N LYS A 243 -10.39 -29.10 -3.41
CA LYS A 243 -11.08 -29.24 -4.73
C LYS A 243 -11.20 -27.92 -5.50
N SER A 244 -10.11 -27.18 -5.64
CA SER A 244 -10.14 -26.03 -6.53
C SER A 244 -9.77 -26.50 -7.94
N ALA A 245 -10.76 -26.62 -8.84
CA ALA A 245 -10.49 -26.77 -10.25
C ALA A 245 -9.65 -25.56 -10.71
N GLN A 246 -8.51 -25.83 -11.36
CA GLN A 246 -7.73 -24.77 -11.99
C GLN A 246 -8.54 -24.24 -13.17
N LEU A 247 -9.25 -23.15 -12.94
CA LEU A 247 -10.00 -22.47 -13.98
C LEU A 247 -9.04 -21.81 -14.98
N GLY A 248 -9.36 -21.90 -16.24
CA GLY A 248 -8.67 -21.12 -17.28
C GLY A 248 -8.73 -19.62 -16.99
N PHE A 249 -7.85 -18.85 -17.60
CA PHE A 249 -7.71 -17.41 -17.36
C PHE A 249 -9.05 -16.66 -17.51
N PHE A 250 -9.75 -16.83 -18.63
CA PHE A 250 -11.04 -16.17 -18.88
C PHE A 250 -12.18 -16.68 -17.96
N ALA A 251 -12.18 -17.97 -17.62
CA ALA A 251 -13.13 -18.54 -16.66
C ALA A 251 -12.95 -17.94 -15.26
N SER A 252 -11.72 -17.53 -14.90
CA SER A 252 -11.42 -16.84 -13.65
C SER A 252 -12.13 -15.48 -13.56
N TYR A 253 -12.22 -14.73 -14.65
CA TYR A 253 -12.97 -13.46 -14.69
C TYR A 253 -14.48 -13.68 -14.53
N GLY A 254 -15.05 -14.69 -15.18
CA GLY A 254 -16.45 -15.04 -15.01
C GLY A 254 -16.79 -15.42 -13.56
N LEU A 255 -15.86 -16.11 -12.89
CA LEU A 255 -16.01 -16.43 -11.46
C LEU A 255 -15.83 -15.17 -10.60
N LEU A 256 -14.83 -14.34 -10.88
CA LEU A 256 -14.58 -13.07 -10.18
C LEU A 256 -15.82 -12.17 -10.24
N PHE A 257 -16.39 -11.98 -11.43
CA PHE A 257 -17.59 -11.16 -11.61
C PHE A 257 -18.79 -11.70 -10.82
N ARG A 258 -19.00 -13.03 -10.85
CA ARG A 258 -20.04 -13.68 -10.04
C ARG A 258 -19.82 -13.47 -8.53
N ARG A 259 -18.56 -13.53 -8.07
CA ARG A 259 -18.20 -13.30 -6.67
C ARG A 259 -18.37 -11.85 -6.26
N VAL A 260 -17.95 -10.88 -7.07
CA VAL A 260 -18.18 -9.44 -6.83
C VAL A 260 -19.70 -9.18 -6.71
N LYS A 261 -20.50 -9.76 -7.61
CA LYS A 261 -21.96 -9.68 -7.54
C LYS A 261 -22.53 -10.34 -6.28
N ALA A 262 -21.97 -11.48 -5.86
CA ALA A 262 -22.35 -12.16 -4.62
C ALA A 262 -21.98 -11.32 -3.39
N ILE A 263 -20.76 -10.78 -3.33
CA ILE A 263 -20.31 -9.86 -2.27
C ILE A 263 -21.22 -8.63 -2.20
N TYR A 264 -21.58 -8.04 -3.35
CA TYR A 264 -22.50 -6.90 -3.39
C TYR A 264 -23.86 -7.24 -2.80
N ARG A 265 -24.38 -8.47 -3.03
CA ARG A 265 -25.66 -8.92 -2.50
C ARG A 265 -25.63 -9.29 -1.01
N THR A 266 -24.53 -9.87 -0.54
CA THR A 266 -24.39 -10.36 0.84
C THR A 266 -23.75 -9.33 1.78
N SER A 267 -22.82 -8.53 1.27
CA SER A 267 -22.08 -7.53 2.04
C SER A 267 -21.77 -6.30 1.16
N PRO A 268 -22.79 -5.49 0.81
CA PRO A 268 -22.61 -4.32 -0.07
C PRO A 268 -21.60 -3.33 0.49
N HIS A 269 -21.48 -3.25 1.82
CA HIS A 269 -20.50 -2.39 2.49
C HIS A 269 -19.04 -2.71 2.13
N THR A 270 -18.72 -3.96 1.75
CA THR A 270 -17.38 -4.32 1.26
C THR A 270 -17.08 -3.63 -0.07
N ILE A 271 -18.04 -3.61 -1.00
CA ILE A 271 -17.89 -2.94 -2.30
C ILE A 271 -17.79 -1.41 -2.12
N PHE A 272 -18.67 -0.84 -1.29
CA PHE A 272 -18.60 0.60 -0.96
C PHE A 272 -17.28 0.97 -0.29
N PHE A 273 -16.73 0.08 0.57
CA PHE A 273 -15.41 0.31 1.14
C PHE A 273 -14.31 0.28 0.09
N LEU A 274 -14.33 -0.67 -0.85
CA LEU A 274 -13.36 -0.72 -1.95
C LEU A 274 -13.38 0.58 -2.76
N LEU A 275 -14.56 1.10 -3.09
CA LEU A 275 -14.70 2.37 -3.82
C LEU A 275 -14.22 3.56 -2.98
N ALA A 276 -14.66 3.68 -1.73
CA ALA A 276 -14.22 4.73 -0.83
C ALA A 276 -12.70 4.73 -0.67
N SER A 277 -12.13 3.53 -0.43
CA SER A 277 -10.68 3.37 -0.25
C SER A 277 -9.89 3.68 -1.50
N ALA A 278 -10.40 3.37 -2.68
CA ALA A 278 -9.77 3.74 -3.94
C ALA A 278 -9.63 5.26 -4.04
N VAL A 279 -10.72 6.00 -3.75
CA VAL A 279 -10.74 7.46 -3.85
C VAL A 279 -9.83 8.11 -2.79
N PHE A 280 -10.01 7.80 -1.50
CA PHE A 280 -9.19 8.49 -0.49
C PHE A 280 -7.71 8.10 -0.56
N ARG A 281 -7.36 6.88 -0.98
CA ARG A 281 -5.96 6.47 -1.16
C ARG A 281 -5.26 7.22 -2.28
N ASP A 282 -5.97 7.57 -3.34
CA ASP A 282 -5.46 8.45 -4.39
C ASP A 282 -5.13 9.84 -3.82
N GLY A 283 -6.03 10.40 -2.99
CA GLY A 283 -5.75 11.63 -2.23
C GLY A 283 -4.56 11.52 -1.28
N LEU A 284 -4.41 10.38 -0.56
CA LEU A 284 -3.25 10.14 0.30
C LEU A 284 -1.93 10.08 -0.49
N ALA A 285 -1.93 9.44 -1.65
CA ALA A 285 -0.77 9.40 -2.53
C ALA A 285 -0.42 10.81 -3.04
N ALA A 286 -1.42 11.61 -3.38
CA ALA A 286 -1.25 12.98 -3.84
C ALA A 286 -0.60 13.89 -2.79
N VAL A 287 -0.87 13.70 -1.50
CA VAL A 287 -0.21 14.46 -0.42
C VAL A 287 1.31 14.29 -0.47
N PHE A 288 1.81 13.08 -0.69
CA PHE A 288 3.25 12.85 -0.86
C PHE A 288 3.77 13.34 -2.21
N THR A 289 3.05 13.06 -3.29
CA THR A 289 3.51 13.42 -4.65
C THR A 289 3.59 14.93 -4.84
N PHE A 290 2.56 15.66 -4.41
CA PHE A 290 2.47 17.11 -4.63
C PHE A 290 2.98 17.93 -3.44
N GLY A 291 3.22 17.32 -2.27
CA GLY A 291 3.70 18.02 -1.09
C GLY A 291 5.04 18.73 -1.33
N GLY A 292 6.01 18.05 -1.95
CA GLY A 292 7.29 18.65 -2.33
C GLY A 292 7.18 19.76 -3.36
N ILE A 293 6.27 19.60 -4.34
CA ILE A 293 6.00 20.61 -5.38
C ILE A 293 5.42 21.88 -4.75
N ILE A 294 4.47 21.74 -3.82
CA ILE A 294 3.87 22.85 -3.08
C ILE A 294 4.91 23.51 -2.17
N ALA A 295 5.73 22.74 -1.47
CA ALA A 295 6.79 23.25 -0.62
C ALA A 295 7.75 24.15 -1.39
N ALA A 296 8.27 23.69 -2.52
CA ALA A 296 9.20 24.46 -3.35
C ALA A 296 8.53 25.63 -4.06
N GLY A 297 7.45 25.36 -4.80
CA GLY A 297 6.87 26.35 -5.71
C GLY A 297 5.95 27.37 -5.04
N THR A 298 5.26 27.00 -3.91
CA THR A 298 4.37 27.90 -3.20
C THR A 298 5.04 28.54 -1.98
N PHE A 299 5.78 27.75 -1.21
CA PHE A 299 6.40 28.21 0.05
C PHE A 299 7.87 28.59 -0.09
N GLY A 300 8.46 28.38 -1.28
CA GLY A 300 9.84 28.81 -1.58
C GLY A 300 10.93 27.96 -0.94
N PHE A 301 10.60 26.73 -0.52
CA PHE A 301 11.58 25.81 0.08
C PHE A 301 12.67 25.46 -0.94
N THR A 302 13.91 25.54 -0.50
CA THR A 302 15.04 25.02 -1.25
C THR A 302 14.94 23.49 -1.40
N LEU A 303 15.65 22.92 -2.36
CA LEU A 303 15.70 21.46 -2.54
C LEU A 303 16.12 20.73 -1.25
N SER A 304 17.10 21.29 -0.53
CA SER A 304 17.56 20.73 0.75
C SER A 304 16.47 20.72 1.82
N GLU A 305 15.70 21.80 1.93
CA GLU A 305 14.57 21.89 2.88
C GLU A 305 13.46 20.92 2.51
N VAL A 306 13.16 20.75 1.22
CA VAL A 306 12.19 19.74 0.74
C VAL A 306 12.63 18.32 1.14
N ILE A 307 13.94 18.01 0.98
CA ILE A 307 14.48 16.70 1.36
C ILE A 307 14.37 16.49 2.88
N VAL A 308 14.77 17.48 3.68
CA VAL A 308 14.66 17.40 5.15
C VAL A 308 13.21 17.26 5.59
N PHE A 309 12.29 18.01 4.96
CA PHE A 309 10.85 17.87 5.18
C PHE A 309 10.34 16.46 4.83
N ALA A 310 10.78 15.90 3.69
CA ALA A 310 10.39 14.55 3.27
C ALA A 310 10.86 13.48 4.27
N ILE A 311 12.10 13.60 4.80
CA ILE A 311 12.62 12.69 5.84
C ILE A 311 11.79 12.83 7.13
N ALA A 312 11.57 14.05 7.61
CA ALA A 312 10.77 14.32 8.80
C ALA A 312 9.32 13.83 8.62
N GLY A 313 8.73 14.08 7.45
CA GLY A 313 7.37 13.65 7.10
C GLY A 313 7.22 12.13 7.11
N ASN A 314 8.16 11.39 6.53
CA ASN A 314 8.16 9.93 6.57
C ASN A 314 8.31 9.38 8.00
N LEU A 315 9.15 10.01 8.83
CA LEU A 315 9.30 9.63 10.25
C LEU A 315 7.99 9.86 11.02
N ILE A 316 7.37 11.01 10.84
CA ILE A 316 6.07 11.35 11.46
C ILE A 316 4.96 10.41 10.93
N ALA A 317 4.95 10.07 9.64
CA ALA A 317 4.02 9.10 9.08
C ALA A 317 4.19 7.70 9.70
N ALA A 318 5.45 7.30 9.97
CA ALA A 318 5.74 6.04 10.68
C ALA A 318 5.16 6.04 12.10
N VAL A 319 5.38 7.13 12.86
CA VAL A 319 4.80 7.30 14.20
C VAL A 319 3.27 7.27 14.15
N GLY A 320 2.69 8.01 13.18
CA GLY A 320 1.26 8.01 12.93
C GLY A 320 0.71 6.61 12.62
N ALA A 321 1.38 5.85 11.76
CA ALA A 321 0.96 4.49 11.39
C ALA A 321 0.96 3.54 12.60
N VAL A 322 1.98 3.59 13.44
CA VAL A 322 2.04 2.79 14.68
C VAL A 322 0.92 3.21 15.64
N GLY A 323 0.81 4.50 15.96
CA GLY A 323 -0.23 5.03 16.86
C GLY A 323 -1.64 4.74 16.36
N GLY A 324 -1.87 4.96 15.05
CA GLY A 324 -3.12 4.63 14.36
C GLY A 324 -3.44 3.14 14.41
N GLY A 325 -2.45 2.26 14.28
CA GLY A 325 -2.64 0.82 14.40
C GLY A 325 -3.11 0.38 15.79
N PHE A 326 -2.57 0.98 16.87
CA PHE A 326 -3.05 0.74 18.23
C PHE A 326 -4.46 1.30 18.45
N LEU A 327 -4.76 2.47 17.89
CA LEU A 327 -6.10 3.07 17.96
C LEU A 327 -7.11 2.22 17.18
N ASP A 328 -6.72 1.67 16.02
CA ASP A 328 -7.51 0.76 15.21
C ASP A 328 -7.98 -0.47 16.01
N ASP A 329 -7.06 -1.11 16.73
CA ASP A 329 -7.39 -2.28 17.54
C ASP A 329 -8.38 -1.98 18.67
N ARG A 330 -8.40 -0.72 19.18
CA ARG A 330 -9.29 -0.27 20.27
C ARG A 330 -10.61 0.29 19.77
N ALA A 331 -10.53 1.22 18.82
CA ALA A 331 -11.66 2.03 18.36
C ALA A 331 -12.29 1.48 17.05
N GLY A 332 -11.57 0.61 16.35
CA GLY A 332 -11.93 0.06 15.05
C GLY A 332 -11.42 0.88 13.86
N PRO A 333 -11.18 0.22 12.72
CA PRO A 333 -10.49 0.81 11.57
C PRO A 333 -11.24 1.99 10.96
N LYS A 334 -12.56 1.91 10.85
CA LYS A 334 -13.37 2.99 10.25
C LYS A 334 -13.18 4.31 10.98
N ARG A 335 -13.16 4.29 12.33
CA ARG A 335 -12.98 5.51 13.13
C ARG A 335 -11.61 6.12 12.89
N VAL A 336 -10.57 5.29 12.82
CA VAL A 336 -9.21 5.78 12.57
C VAL A 336 -9.12 6.41 11.18
N ILE A 337 -9.67 5.77 10.15
CA ILE A 337 -9.68 6.33 8.79
C ILE A 337 -10.44 7.67 8.76
N VAL A 338 -11.62 7.75 9.39
CA VAL A 338 -12.42 8.99 9.43
C VAL A 338 -11.67 10.10 10.15
N ILE A 339 -11.09 9.83 11.34
CA ILE A 339 -10.29 10.80 12.09
C ILE A 339 -9.11 11.27 11.24
N SER A 340 -8.42 10.36 10.58
CA SER A 340 -7.28 10.68 9.72
C SER A 340 -7.69 11.54 8.53
N LEU A 341 -8.77 11.21 7.84
CA LEU A 341 -9.27 12.01 6.70
C LEU A 341 -9.73 13.40 7.15
N ILE A 342 -10.37 13.53 8.32
CA ILE A 342 -10.73 14.84 8.88
C ILE A 342 -9.47 15.62 9.25
N GLY A 343 -8.47 15.00 9.87
CA GLY A 343 -7.20 15.65 10.18
C GLY A 343 -6.47 16.13 8.91
N LEU A 344 -6.48 15.33 7.85
CA LEU A 344 -5.93 15.72 6.54
C LEU A 344 -6.67 16.91 5.92
N LEU A 345 -8.01 16.92 6.00
CA LEU A 345 -8.82 18.03 5.50
C LEU A 345 -8.54 19.31 6.30
N ILE A 346 -8.43 19.23 7.63
CA ILE A 346 -8.11 20.39 8.47
C ILE A 346 -6.70 20.90 8.16
N ALA A 347 -5.69 20.02 8.14
CA ALA A 347 -4.32 20.42 7.91
C ALA A 347 -4.12 20.98 6.48
N GLY A 348 -4.68 20.34 5.46
CA GLY A 348 -4.60 20.82 4.09
C GLY A 348 -5.37 22.15 3.89
N SER A 349 -6.50 22.34 4.55
CA SER A 349 -7.23 23.62 4.53
C SER A 349 -6.42 24.72 5.22
N ALA A 350 -5.71 24.40 6.31
CA ALA A 350 -4.83 25.37 6.99
C ALA A 350 -3.66 25.79 6.07
N VAL A 351 -3.01 24.85 5.38
CA VAL A 351 -1.94 25.14 4.38
C VAL A 351 -2.49 26.03 3.26
N LEU A 352 -3.70 25.75 2.77
CA LEU A 352 -4.34 26.53 1.70
C LEU A 352 -4.69 27.96 2.14
N ILE A 353 -5.30 28.12 3.32
CA ILE A 353 -5.82 29.40 3.81
C ILE A 353 -4.70 30.33 4.27
N LEU A 354 -3.78 29.80 5.09
CA LEU A 354 -2.66 30.58 5.59
C LEU A 354 -1.64 30.91 4.49
N GLY A 355 -1.39 29.97 3.56
CA GLY A 355 -0.50 30.20 2.42
C GLY A 355 0.93 30.58 2.82
N PRO A 356 1.71 31.17 1.89
CA PRO A 356 3.12 31.53 2.11
C PRO A 356 3.31 32.86 2.87
N GLY A 357 2.23 33.62 3.11
CA GLY A 357 2.31 34.91 3.80
C GLY A 357 2.51 34.79 5.30
N THR A 358 2.65 35.97 5.94
CA THR A 358 2.68 36.04 7.40
C THR A 358 1.27 36.41 7.89
N HIS A 359 0.71 35.59 8.77
CA HIS A 359 -0.64 35.74 9.31
C HIS A 359 -0.64 35.62 10.81
N GLU A 360 -1.51 36.36 11.49
CA GLU A 360 -1.81 36.13 12.90
C GLU A 360 -3.05 35.25 13.02
N PHE A 361 -2.90 34.09 13.64
CA PHE A 361 -3.98 33.12 13.83
C PHE A 361 -3.84 32.43 15.17
N LEU A 362 -4.91 32.42 15.97
CA LEU A 362 -4.95 31.87 17.34
C LEU A 362 -3.89 32.47 18.28
N GLY A 363 -3.55 33.76 18.11
CA GLY A 363 -2.56 34.47 18.94
C GLY A 363 -1.10 34.13 18.61
N PHE A 364 -0.84 33.39 17.51
CA PHE A 364 0.49 33.07 17.01
C PHE A 364 0.73 33.73 15.65
N ILE A 365 1.97 34.15 15.42
CA ILE A 365 2.41 34.64 14.10
C ILE A 365 2.86 33.42 13.27
N TRP A 366 2.16 33.17 12.18
CA TRP A 366 2.43 32.09 11.23
C TRP A 366 3.14 32.67 10.00
N THR A 367 4.39 32.29 9.79
CA THR A 367 5.08 32.53 8.53
C THR A 367 4.76 31.38 7.57
N GLY A 368 5.05 31.57 6.27
CA GLY A 368 4.90 30.49 5.27
C GLY A 368 5.64 29.22 5.68
N ASP A 369 6.89 29.35 6.10
CA ASP A 369 7.71 28.22 6.55
C ASP A 369 7.09 27.50 7.73
N THR A 370 6.73 28.24 8.79
CA THR A 370 6.10 27.66 9.99
C THR A 370 4.79 26.97 9.64
N THR A 371 3.97 27.59 8.78
CA THR A 371 2.71 27.03 8.30
C THR A 371 2.95 25.68 7.60
N PHE A 372 3.90 25.64 6.67
CA PHE A 372 4.16 24.41 5.92
C PHE A 372 4.79 23.33 6.80
N TRP A 373 5.75 23.68 7.68
CA TRP A 373 6.33 22.71 8.61
C TRP A 373 5.28 22.10 9.54
N VAL A 374 4.44 22.89 10.17
CA VAL A 374 3.45 22.39 11.15
C VAL A 374 2.35 21.60 10.45
N PHE A 375 1.65 22.22 9.50
CA PHE A 375 0.49 21.56 8.87
C PHE A 375 0.88 20.53 7.82
N GLY A 376 2.03 20.68 7.16
CA GLY A 376 2.58 19.68 6.27
C GLY A 376 2.98 18.41 7.03
N LEU A 377 3.66 18.50 8.18
CA LEU A 377 3.94 17.36 9.04
C LEU A 377 2.65 16.76 9.63
N MET A 378 1.65 17.58 9.94
CA MET A 378 0.33 17.10 10.36
C MET A 378 -0.36 16.29 9.24
N LEU A 379 -0.24 16.70 7.98
CA LEU A 379 -0.70 15.88 6.84
C LEU A 379 -0.04 14.50 6.86
N THR A 380 1.29 14.44 6.96
CA THR A 380 2.00 13.16 6.95
C THR A 380 1.64 12.29 8.17
N LEU A 381 1.40 12.89 9.34
CA LEU A 381 0.94 12.20 10.54
C LEU A 381 -0.34 11.40 10.31
N PHE A 382 -1.29 11.95 9.57
CA PHE A 382 -2.58 11.31 9.32
C PHE A 382 -2.59 10.38 8.12
N VAL A 383 -1.63 10.48 7.18
CA VAL A 383 -1.55 9.54 6.05
C VAL A 383 -1.23 8.13 6.53
N GLY A 384 -0.27 7.96 7.43
CA GLY A 384 0.14 6.66 7.97
C GLY A 384 -1.02 5.83 8.55
N PRO A 385 -1.78 6.38 9.52
CA PRO A 385 -2.96 5.70 10.09
C PRO A 385 -4.03 5.36 9.05
N ALA A 386 -4.33 6.28 8.12
CA ALA A 386 -5.32 6.04 7.08
C ALA A 386 -4.95 4.84 6.19
N GLN A 387 -3.69 4.75 5.77
CA GLN A 387 -3.16 3.63 4.98
C GLN A 387 -3.20 2.32 5.76
N ALA A 388 -2.68 2.32 6.99
CA ALA A 388 -2.61 1.14 7.83
C ALA A 388 -4.00 0.58 8.18
N SER A 389 -4.93 1.45 8.57
CA SER A 389 -6.29 1.06 8.92
C SER A 389 -7.13 0.69 7.70
N SER A 390 -6.86 1.26 6.53
CA SER A 390 -7.50 0.83 5.28
C SER A 390 -7.16 -0.63 4.95
N ARG A 391 -5.88 -1.00 5.05
CA ARG A 391 -5.41 -2.38 4.88
C ARG A 391 -6.02 -3.33 5.94
N ALA A 392 -6.02 -2.91 7.20
CA ALA A 392 -6.59 -3.68 8.30
C ALA A 392 -8.11 -3.86 8.18
N TYR A 393 -8.82 -2.84 7.70
CA TYR A 393 -10.26 -2.89 7.48
C TYR A 393 -10.61 -3.91 6.39
N LEU A 394 -9.91 -3.84 5.26
CA LEU A 394 -10.10 -4.79 4.17
C LEU A 394 -9.81 -6.23 4.61
N ALA A 395 -8.73 -6.44 5.37
CA ALA A 395 -8.39 -7.75 5.91
C ALA A 395 -9.49 -8.32 6.84
N ARG A 396 -10.16 -7.45 7.62
CA ARG A 396 -11.31 -7.86 8.46
C ARG A 396 -12.59 -8.13 7.67
N LEU A 397 -12.73 -7.55 6.47
CA LEU A 397 -13.87 -7.80 5.58
C LEU A 397 -13.67 -9.04 4.71
N ALA A 398 -12.44 -9.52 4.57
CA ALA A 398 -12.11 -10.62 3.70
C ALA A 398 -12.69 -11.95 4.23
N PRO A 399 -13.48 -12.69 3.44
CA PRO A 399 -13.87 -14.04 3.78
C PRO A 399 -12.62 -14.94 3.87
N ALA A 400 -12.61 -15.87 4.82
CA ALA A 400 -11.48 -16.78 5.00
C ALA A 400 -11.13 -17.53 3.70
N GLY A 401 -9.87 -17.43 3.31
CA GLY A 401 -9.31 -18.02 2.08
C GLY A 401 -9.70 -17.30 0.79
N GLN A 402 -10.18 -16.05 0.85
CA GLN A 402 -10.43 -15.17 -0.29
C GLN A 402 -9.72 -13.82 -0.12
N GLU A 403 -8.76 -13.76 0.80
CA GLU A 403 -8.06 -12.53 1.14
C GLU A 403 -7.25 -11.98 -0.05
N GLY A 404 -6.55 -12.84 -0.79
CA GLY A 404 -5.79 -12.45 -1.98
C GLY A 404 -6.69 -11.92 -3.10
N GLU A 405 -7.86 -12.54 -3.32
CA GLU A 405 -8.84 -12.04 -4.28
C GLU A 405 -9.34 -10.63 -3.91
N LEU A 406 -9.64 -10.41 -2.62
CA LEU A 406 -10.13 -9.12 -2.16
C LEU A 406 -9.03 -8.04 -2.19
N PHE A 407 -7.79 -8.36 -1.83
CA PHE A 407 -6.65 -7.45 -2.00
C PHE A 407 -6.31 -7.21 -3.47
N GLY A 408 -6.53 -8.17 -4.36
CA GLY A 408 -6.45 -7.97 -5.81
C GLY A 408 -7.49 -6.95 -6.31
N LEU A 409 -8.75 -7.05 -5.86
CA LEU A 409 -9.78 -6.04 -6.16
C LEU A 409 -9.42 -4.66 -5.59
N TYR A 410 -8.80 -4.61 -4.41
CA TYR A 410 -8.34 -3.38 -3.79
C TYR A 410 -7.21 -2.70 -4.59
N ALA A 411 -6.28 -3.48 -5.14
CA ALA A 411 -5.27 -2.97 -6.06
C ALA A 411 -5.90 -2.45 -7.36
N THR A 412 -6.83 -3.23 -7.95
CA THR A 412 -7.54 -2.85 -9.18
C THR A 412 -8.33 -1.55 -9.02
N THR A 413 -9.14 -1.44 -7.96
CA THR A 413 -9.94 -0.23 -7.73
C THR A 413 -9.06 0.99 -7.47
N GLY A 414 -7.93 0.81 -6.75
CA GLY A 414 -6.96 1.87 -6.54
C GLY A 414 -6.34 2.37 -7.86
N ARG A 415 -5.93 1.46 -8.74
CA ARG A 415 -5.38 1.83 -10.06
C ARG A 415 -6.41 2.47 -10.98
N ALA A 416 -7.67 2.04 -10.90
CA ALA A 416 -8.73 2.59 -11.74
C ALA A 416 -9.05 4.07 -11.46
N VAL A 417 -8.73 4.57 -10.25
CA VAL A 417 -8.99 5.98 -9.85
C VAL A 417 -7.72 6.80 -9.62
N SER A 418 -6.52 6.25 -9.81
CA SER A 418 -5.24 6.91 -9.51
C SER A 418 -4.92 8.16 -10.36
N PHE A 419 -5.77 8.49 -11.32
CA PHE A 419 -5.69 9.71 -12.11
C PHE A 419 -6.48 10.89 -11.50
N LEU A 420 -7.35 10.64 -10.53
CA LEU A 420 -8.34 11.61 -10.07
C LEU A 420 -7.68 12.78 -9.33
N ALA A 421 -6.79 12.49 -8.37
CA ALA A 421 -6.11 13.53 -7.60
C ALA A 421 -5.15 14.38 -8.47
N PRO A 422 -4.29 13.79 -9.35
CA PRO A 422 -3.50 14.56 -10.29
C PRO A 422 -4.34 15.46 -11.22
N ALA A 423 -5.44 14.92 -11.74
CA ALA A 423 -6.32 15.67 -12.64
C ALA A 423 -6.99 16.84 -11.92
N LEU A 424 -7.51 16.64 -10.71
CA LEU A 424 -8.14 17.72 -9.94
C LEU A 424 -7.11 18.73 -9.42
N PHE A 425 -5.89 18.28 -9.07
CA PHE A 425 -4.79 19.19 -8.73
C PHE A 425 -4.49 20.15 -9.89
N ALA A 426 -4.25 19.61 -11.09
CA ALA A 426 -3.98 20.42 -12.28
C ALA A 426 -5.17 21.31 -12.67
N THR A 427 -6.39 20.79 -12.61
CA THR A 427 -7.61 21.57 -12.93
C THR A 427 -7.78 22.73 -11.96
N SER A 428 -7.55 22.54 -10.66
CA SER A 428 -7.64 23.60 -9.66
C SER A 428 -6.63 24.73 -9.95
N ILE A 429 -5.39 24.38 -10.30
CA ILE A 429 -4.38 25.38 -10.69
C ILE A 429 -4.81 26.14 -11.95
N THR A 430 -5.36 25.44 -12.94
CA THR A 430 -5.82 26.07 -14.19
C THR A 430 -6.97 27.05 -13.95
N ILE A 431 -7.89 26.74 -13.03
CA ILE A 431 -9.05 27.58 -12.72
C ILE A 431 -8.63 28.83 -11.91
N PHE A 432 -7.77 28.65 -10.90
CA PHE A 432 -7.45 29.70 -9.92
C PHE A 432 -6.14 30.44 -10.21
N GLY A 433 -5.31 29.97 -11.14
CA GLY A 433 -4.12 30.64 -11.63
C GLY A 433 -2.86 30.51 -10.76
N GLU A 434 -2.94 29.94 -9.56
CA GLU A 434 -1.79 29.79 -8.66
C GLU A 434 -1.62 28.34 -8.22
N GLN A 435 -0.36 27.90 -8.07
CA GLN A 435 -0.01 26.52 -7.71
C GLN A 435 -0.61 26.08 -6.36
N ARG A 436 -0.72 26.98 -5.37
CA ARG A 436 -1.28 26.66 -4.04
C ARG A 436 -2.71 26.12 -4.13
N TYR A 437 -3.50 26.55 -5.12
CA TYR A 437 -4.88 26.10 -5.31
C TYR A 437 -4.97 24.65 -5.79
N GLY A 438 -3.87 24.04 -6.21
CA GLY A 438 -3.80 22.59 -6.42
C GLY A 438 -4.18 21.77 -5.18
N ILE A 439 -3.97 22.34 -3.98
CA ILE A 439 -4.40 21.72 -2.71
C ILE A 439 -5.91 21.48 -2.69
N ILE A 440 -6.73 22.35 -3.31
CA ILE A 440 -8.19 22.18 -3.41
C ILE A 440 -8.52 20.84 -4.07
N GLY A 441 -7.83 20.49 -5.16
CA GLY A 441 -8.05 19.22 -5.85
C GLY A 441 -7.81 18.02 -4.95
N ILE A 442 -6.73 18.05 -4.14
CA ILE A 442 -6.42 17.00 -3.16
C ILE A 442 -7.50 16.92 -2.08
N LEU A 443 -7.92 18.08 -1.54
CA LEU A 443 -8.97 18.15 -0.50
C LEU A 443 -10.31 17.62 -1.02
N VAL A 444 -10.67 17.92 -2.26
CA VAL A 444 -11.91 17.41 -2.90
C VAL A 444 -11.88 15.88 -2.99
N VAL A 445 -10.75 15.27 -3.38
CA VAL A 445 -10.60 13.82 -3.44
C VAL A 445 -10.70 13.20 -2.04
N LEU A 446 -10.02 13.77 -1.05
CA LEU A 446 -10.07 13.28 0.33
C LEU A 446 -11.48 13.40 0.91
N LEU A 447 -12.17 14.51 0.66
CA LEU A 447 -13.54 14.74 1.09
C LEU A 447 -14.51 13.76 0.40
N ALA A 448 -14.39 13.57 -0.91
CA ALA A 448 -15.19 12.60 -1.65
C ALA A 448 -14.99 11.18 -1.09
N GLY A 449 -13.76 10.77 -0.85
CA GLY A 449 -13.44 9.49 -0.22
C GLY A 449 -14.05 9.35 1.18
N LEU A 450 -13.99 10.41 2.00
CA LEU A 450 -14.62 10.47 3.31
C LEU A 450 -16.15 10.31 3.21
N LEU A 451 -16.80 11.07 2.34
CA LEU A 451 -18.26 11.03 2.17
C LEU A 451 -18.75 9.65 1.71
N VAL A 452 -18.03 9.00 0.78
CA VAL A 452 -18.35 7.63 0.35
C VAL A 452 -18.09 6.61 1.48
N LEU A 453 -17.14 6.87 2.39
CA LEU A 453 -16.84 6.00 3.53
C LEU A 453 -17.89 6.11 4.66
N LEU A 454 -18.51 7.27 4.87
CA LEU A 454 -19.42 7.51 6.00
C LEU A 454 -20.57 6.46 6.10
N PRO A 455 -21.28 6.10 5.01
CA PRO A 455 -22.36 5.12 5.08
C PRO A 455 -21.87 3.66 5.22
N VAL A 456 -20.58 3.38 5.03
CA VAL A 456 -20.02 2.04 5.15
C VAL A 456 -20.14 1.56 6.59
N LYS A 457 -20.84 0.46 6.84
CA LYS A 457 -20.93 -0.14 8.18
C LYS A 457 -19.65 -0.91 8.50
N PRO A 458 -19.12 -0.80 9.74
CA PRO A 458 -17.98 -1.61 10.16
C PRO A 458 -18.35 -3.10 10.13
N PRO A 459 -17.39 -4.01 9.93
CA PRO A 459 -17.64 -5.44 10.04
C PRO A 459 -18.21 -5.75 11.42
N ALA A 460 -19.15 -6.71 11.47
CA ALA A 460 -19.72 -7.15 12.73
C ALA A 460 -18.61 -7.54 13.71
N LYS A 461 -18.66 -7.04 14.94
CA LYS A 461 -17.73 -7.48 15.98
C LYS A 461 -17.89 -8.99 16.14
N VAL A 462 -16.82 -9.74 15.95
CA VAL A 462 -16.82 -11.16 16.31
C VAL A 462 -17.12 -11.23 17.80
N ALA A 463 -18.29 -11.78 18.15
CA ALA A 463 -18.65 -12.00 19.54
C ALA A 463 -17.52 -12.81 20.21
N PRO A 464 -17.10 -12.48 21.45
CA PRO A 464 -16.15 -13.28 22.17
C PRO A 464 -16.71 -14.72 22.22
N ALA A 465 -15.90 -15.70 21.83
CA ALA A 465 -16.26 -17.09 22.03
C ALA A 465 -16.63 -17.24 23.52
N VAL A 466 -17.87 -17.63 23.78
CA VAL A 466 -18.32 -17.93 25.13
C VAL A 466 -17.39 -19.03 25.64
N ALA A 467 -16.63 -18.73 26.68
CA ALA A 467 -15.82 -19.74 27.33
C ALA A 467 -16.75 -20.88 27.76
N PRO A 468 -16.40 -22.14 27.49
CA PRO A 468 -17.21 -23.23 27.99
C PRO A 468 -17.26 -23.13 29.51
N SER A 469 -18.44 -22.99 30.05
CA SER A 469 -18.68 -23.11 31.49
C SER A 469 -18.36 -24.56 31.89
N TYR A 470 -17.25 -24.76 32.61
CA TYR A 470 -16.93 -25.98 33.31
C TYR A 470 -17.75 -26.10 34.59
#